data_6eadbd96e56fafbf3bcb5efdb9fed58e
#
_entry.id   6eadbd96e56fafbf3bcb5efdb9fed58e
#
_cell.length_a   1.000
_cell.length_b   1.000
_cell.length_c   1.000
_cell.angle_alpha   90.00
_cell.angle_beta   90.00
_cell.angle_gamma   90.00
#
_symmetry.space_group_name_H-M   'P 1'
#
loop_
_entity.id
_entity.type
_entity.pdbx_description
1 polymer ?
#
loop_
_entity_poly.entity_id
_entity_poly.type
_entity_poly.pdbx_seq_one_letter_code
_entity_poly.pdbx_strand_id
1 'polypeptide(L)'
;MIESLDISHLGVIESAHVDFGEGLIVVTGETGAGKTMVLSSLQLLLGARADAALVRSGADHLSVDGIFSVTEEVTARVEEAGGLVEGGELIVGRSVRAAGRSRAHLGSRPVPASVLTDIVGSMVTIHGQSDQIRLTGEAAQRRALDQFGGDEHAAMLEEYRTAFRHAVDVKHRLDSLRGDASERAEELEDLRAAIKQIEELDPVIGEEEDLVREAARLTNVEDLRALVGVALGYLKGDDRGDFTGAVEATRHTYAQLDDAARFDEAVAEFVGRARNQVLELEALADDVSAYLSRLDADPERLAQIHARRAAIKDALRGRAADIEGLLAWAEVARSRVEELSSPGSDPAAVERELAAAQERVLECGRRVTQARVRLAGQLAEGVNEELHALSMPDATLHIDCERTKPTSNGCETVVFRLQPHPHAPARPLGQGASGGELSRVMLALELMLGRTEASSTFIFDEIDAGIGGQTATEVGARLKRLAQSRQVIVVTHLAQVAAFGDQHLVIEKNDGTTKVREVSGANREAELTRMMGGDPHSAAARRHASQVLASAVSQSQG
;
A
#
# COMPACT_ATOMS: atom_id res chain seq x y z
N MET A 1 -12.84 2.41 -5.39
CA MET A 1 -13.57 2.52 -4.08
C MET A 1 -13.50 1.17 -3.37
N ILE A 2 -13.66 1.13 -2.05
CA ILE A 2 -13.79 -0.13 -1.29
C ILE A 2 -15.26 -0.53 -1.34
N GLU A 3 -15.56 -1.77 -1.77
CA GLU A 3 -16.94 -2.28 -1.83
C GLU A 3 -17.26 -3.17 -0.63
N SER A 4 -16.35 -4.08 -0.30
CA SER A 4 -16.54 -4.96 0.85
C SER A 4 -15.23 -5.35 1.53
N LEU A 5 -15.34 -5.83 2.76
CA LEU A 5 -14.24 -6.24 3.59
C LEU A 5 -14.64 -7.47 4.41
N ASP A 6 -13.91 -8.56 4.23
CA ASP A 6 -14.03 -9.78 5.02
C ASP A 6 -12.84 -9.89 5.97
N ILE A 7 -13.13 -10.02 7.24
CA ILE A 7 -12.13 -10.12 8.31
C ILE A 7 -12.32 -11.44 9.05
N SER A 8 -11.24 -12.20 9.21
CA SER A 8 -11.25 -13.44 9.98
C SER A 8 -10.08 -13.48 10.98
N HIS A 9 -10.38 -13.78 12.24
CA HIS A 9 -9.44 -14.01 13.34
C HIS A 9 -8.46 -12.84 13.61
N LEU A 10 -8.94 -11.58 13.46
CA LEU A 10 -8.16 -10.39 13.74
C LEU A 10 -8.48 -9.84 15.13
N GLY A 11 -7.56 -9.94 16.07
CA GLY A 11 -7.70 -9.41 17.42
C GLY A 11 -8.94 -9.91 18.13
N VAL A 12 -9.90 -9.03 18.39
CA VAL A 12 -11.18 -9.37 19.02
C VAL A 12 -12.23 -9.85 18.02
N ILE A 13 -11.99 -9.69 16.72
CA ILE A 13 -12.89 -10.10 15.65
C ILE A 13 -12.64 -11.58 15.33
N GLU A 14 -13.65 -12.41 15.43
CA GLU A 14 -13.61 -13.79 14.97
C GLU A 14 -13.92 -13.87 13.48
N SER A 15 -15.02 -13.25 13.07
CA SER A 15 -15.45 -13.12 11.68
C SER A 15 -16.31 -11.87 11.56
N ALA A 16 -16.03 -11.03 10.56
CA ALA A 16 -16.87 -9.89 10.22
C ALA A 16 -16.88 -9.68 8.71
N HIS A 17 -18.05 -9.38 8.19
CA HIS A 17 -18.26 -8.92 6.83
C HIS A 17 -18.82 -7.51 6.88
N VAL A 18 -18.28 -6.63 6.03
CA VAL A 18 -18.64 -5.21 5.98
C VAL A 18 -18.81 -4.80 4.53
N ASP A 19 -20.01 -4.36 4.17
CA ASP A 19 -20.28 -3.72 2.88
C ASP A 19 -20.18 -2.20 3.03
N PHE A 20 -19.43 -1.56 2.15
CA PHE A 20 -19.24 -0.12 2.11
C PHE A 20 -19.99 0.47 0.91
N GLY A 21 -20.88 1.42 1.20
CA GLY A 21 -21.57 2.21 0.19
C GLY A 21 -20.72 3.34 -0.38
N GLU A 22 -21.37 4.18 -1.14
CA GLU A 22 -20.81 5.43 -1.64
C GLU A 22 -21.02 6.56 -0.62
N GLY A 23 -20.31 7.68 -0.80
CA GLY A 23 -20.46 8.86 0.03
C GLY A 23 -19.78 8.76 1.39
N LEU A 24 -20.42 9.25 2.44
CA LEU A 24 -19.90 9.27 3.80
C LEU A 24 -20.36 8.04 4.59
N ILE A 25 -19.43 7.15 4.88
CA ILE A 25 -19.64 5.96 5.70
C ILE A 25 -19.14 6.25 7.11
N VAL A 26 -20.01 6.10 8.09
CA VAL A 26 -19.66 6.32 9.49
C VAL A 26 -19.58 4.99 10.22
N VAL A 27 -18.49 4.77 10.92
CA VAL A 27 -18.23 3.58 11.74
C VAL A 27 -18.25 3.99 13.21
N THR A 28 -19.22 3.46 13.97
CA THR A 28 -19.34 3.70 15.41
C THR A 28 -19.28 2.38 16.20
N GLY A 29 -19.33 2.45 17.51
CA GLY A 29 -19.31 1.30 18.39
C GLY A 29 -18.64 1.63 19.72
N GLU A 30 -18.76 0.72 20.69
CA GLU A 30 -18.16 0.89 22.01
C GLU A 30 -16.63 0.88 21.97
N THR A 31 -15.99 1.50 22.97
CA THR A 31 -14.54 1.45 23.12
C THR A 31 -14.09 0.01 23.34
N GLY A 32 -13.17 -0.49 22.50
CA GLY A 32 -12.74 -1.90 22.56
C GLY A 32 -13.61 -2.89 21.78
N ALA A 33 -14.68 -2.43 21.09
CA ALA A 33 -15.54 -3.31 20.28
C ALA A 33 -14.91 -3.80 18.98
N GLY A 34 -13.76 -3.23 18.56
CA GLY A 34 -13.08 -3.65 17.34
C GLY A 34 -12.94 -2.58 16.26
N LYS A 35 -13.29 -1.30 16.53
CA LYS A 35 -13.13 -0.19 15.56
C LYS A 35 -11.71 -0.12 15.01
N THR A 36 -10.70 -0.12 15.90
CA THR A 36 -9.28 -0.13 15.53
C THR A 36 -8.91 -1.38 14.71
N MET A 37 -9.60 -2.52 14.92
CA MET A 37 -9.32 -3.74 14.16
C MET A 37 -9.80 -3.63 12.71
N VAL A 38 -10.94 -2.95 12.46
CA VAL A 38 -11.38 -2.66 11.08
C VAL A 38 -10.37 -1.77 10.37
N LEU A 39 -9.83 -0.74 11.05
CA LEU A 39 -8.75 0.08 10.49
C LEU A 39 -7.47 -0.74 10.25
N SER A 40 -7.07 -1.56 11.22
CA SER A 40 -5.90 -2.44 11.07
C SER A 40 -6.06 -3.42 9.92
N SER A 41 -7.28 -3.90 9.64
CA SER A 41 -7.55 -4.76 8.49
C SER A 41 -7.34 -4.00 7.18
N LEU A 42 -7.82 -2.77 7.08
CA LEU A 42 -7.59 -1.91 5.91
C LEU A 42 -6.10 -1.59 5.73
N GLN A 43 -5.37 -1.30 6.82
CA GLN A 43 -3.91 -1.08 6.78
C GLN A 43 -3.17 -2.31 6.26
N LEU A 44 -3.57 -3.51 6.64
CA LEU A 44 -2.98 -4.76 6.12
C LEU A 44 -3.18 -4.89 4.61
N LEU A 45 -4.37 -4.54 4.08
CA LEU A 45 -4.64 -4.55 2.63
C LEU A 45 -3.85 -3.46 1.89
N LEU A 46 -3.51 -2.36 2.55
CA LEU A 46 -2.63 -1.30 2.02
C LEU A 46 -1.12 -1.66 2.08
N GLY A 47 -0.80 -2.89 2.48
CA GLY A 47 0.58 -3.36 2.51
C GLY A 47 1.35 -3.07 3.79
N ALA A 48 0.69 -2.57 4.86
CA ALA A 48 1.34 -2.32 6.14
C ALA A 48 2.06 -3.56 6.70
N ARG A 49 3.06 -3.31 7.54
CA ARG A 49 3.82 -4.39 8.18
C ARG A 49 2.89 -5.29 8.99
N ALA A 50 2.92 -6.57 8.68
CA ALA A 50 2.15 -7.57 9.40
C ALA A 50 2.73 -7.79 10.80
N ASP A 51 1.85 -7.71 11.82
CA ASP A 51 2.17 -8.04 13.20
C ASP A 51 1.42 -9.31 13.61
N ALA A 52 2.16 -10.34 14.02
CA ALA A 52 1.59 -11.59 14.50
C ALA A 52 0.74 -11.41 15.78
N ALA A 53 0.99 -10.34 16.56
CA ALA A 53 0.19 -10.00 17.72
C ALA A 53 -1.27 -9.64 17.39
N LEU A 54 -1.56 -9.31 16.11
CA LEU A 54 -2.92 -9.07 15.63
C LEU A 54 -3.72 -10.36 15.44
N VAL A 55 -3.08 -11.53 15.39
CA VAL A 55 -3.78 -12.82 15.26
C VAL A 55 -4.56 -13.09 16.54
N ARG A 56 -5.85 -13.41 16.39
CA ARG A 56 -6.72 -13.74 17.52
C ARG A 56 -6.14 -14.89 18.35
N SER A 57 -6.17 -14.76 19.68
CA SER A 57 -5.70 -15.79 20.58
C SER A 57 -6.44 -17.12 20.33
N GLY A 58 -5.68 -18.17 20.09
CA GLY A 58 -6.21 -19.51 19.76
C GLY A 58 -6.43 -19.77 18.26
N ALA A 59 -6.19 -18.78 17.39
CA ALA A 59 -6.21 -18.98 15.95
C ALA A 59 -4.80 -19.17 15.38
N ASP A 60 -4.67 -19.97 14.32
CA ASP A 60 -3.40 -20.22 13.65
C ASP A 60 -2.99 -19.06 12.72
N HIS A 61 -3.97 -18.34 12.19
CA HIS A 61 -3.76 -17.22 11.29
C HIS A 61 -4.96 -16.26 11.32
N LEU A 62 -4.73 -15.03 10.90
CA LEU A 62 -5.76 -14.08 10.49
C LEU A 62 -5.80 -14.00 8.96
N SER A 63 -6.96 -13.66 8.39
CA SER A 63 -7.10 -13.23 6.99
C SER A 63 -7.96 -11.98 6.90
N VAL A 64 -7.62 -11.15 5.93
CA VAL A 64 -8.40 -9.99 5.53
C VAL A 64 -8.48 -10.02 4.01
N ASP A 65 -9.69 -9.96 3.47
CA ASP A 65 -9.96 -9.90 2.05
C ASP A 65 -10.85 -8.70 1.78
N GLY A 66 -10.53 -7.91 0.75
CA GLY A 66 -11.28 -6.72 0.36
C GLY A 66 -11.56 -6.71 -1.12
N ILE A 67 -12.74 -6.22 -1.51
CA ILE A 67 -13.14 -5.98 -2.89
C ILE A 67 -13.10 -4.48 -3.14
N PHE A 68 -12.46 -4.11 -4.26
CA PHE A 68 -12.27 -2.72 -4.66
C PHE A 68 -12.77 -2.52 -6.09
N SER A 69 -13.62 -1.54 -6.33
CA SER A 69 -13.87 -1.05 -7.69
C SER A 69 -12.68 -0.23 -8.17
N VAL A 70 -12.21 -0.52 -9.38
CA VAL A 70 -10.99 0.06 -9.94
C VAL A 70 -11.26 0.74 -11.29
N THR A 71 -10.43 1.74 -11.61
CA THR A 71 -10.42 2.41 -12.91
C THR A 71 -9.59 1.62 -13.92
N GLU A 72 -9.74 1.94 -15.22
CA GLU A 72 -8.92 1.34 -16.29
C GLU A 72 -7.40 1.53 -16.05
N GLU A 73 -6.98 2.69 -15.53
CA GLU A 73 -5.58 2.96 -15.20
C GLU A 73 -5.06 2.01 -14.10
N VAL A 74 -5.85 1.81 -13.04
CA VAL A 74 -5.49 0.88 -11.97
C VAL A 74 -5.53 -0.56 -12.47
N THR A 75 -6.51 -0.90 -13.32
CA THR A 75 -6.60 -2.23 -13.96
C THR A 75 -5.32 -2.56 -14.72
N ALA A 76 -4.83 -1.65 -15.56
CA ALA A 76 -3.59 -1.85 -16.30
C ALA A 76 -2.39 -2.12 -15.35
N ARG A 77 -2.26 -1.36 -14.26
CA ARG A 77 -1.20 -1.57 -13.25
C ARG A 77 -1.33 -2.89 -12.50
N VAL A 78 -2.57 -3.35 -12.25
CA VAL A 78 -2.83 -4.65 -11.62
C VAL A 78 -2.43 -5.78 -12.56
N GLU A 79 -2.76 -5.66 -13.84
CA GLU A 79 -2.40 -6.64 -14.88
C GLU A 79 -0.89 -6.70 -15.11
N GLU A 80 -0.20 -5.56 -15.13
CA GLU A 80 1.28 -5.49 -15.14
C GLU A 80 1.88 -6.20 -13.93
N ALA A 81 1.25 -6.06 -12.74
CA ALA A 81 1.63 -6.80 -11.55
C ALA A 81 1.20 -8.29 -11.60
N GLY A 82 0.61 -8.78 -12.69
CA GLY A 82 0.17 -10.17 -12.90
C GLY A 82 -1.11 -10.53 -12.15
N GLY A 83 -1.81 -9.55 -11.56
CA GLY A 83 -3.13 -9.72 -10.96
C GLY A 83 -4.23 -9.80 -12.01
N LEU A 84 -5.45 -10.16 -11.57
CA LEU A 84 -6.65 -10.18 -12.40
C LEU A 84 -7.67 -9.20 -11.85
N VAL A 85 -8.34 -8.50 -12.74
CA VAL A 85 -9.51 -7.66 -12.46
C VAL A 85 -10.68 -8.25 -13.23
N GLU A 86 -11.78 -8.54 -12.55
CA GLU A 86 -12.98 -9.10 -13.15
C GLU A 86 -14.15 -8.12 -13.01
N GLY A 87 -14.75 -7.70 -14.11
CA GLY A 87 -15.90 -6.80 -14.10
C GLY A 87 -15.65 -5.41 -13.51
N GLY A 88 -14.37 -4.97 -13.42
CA GLY A 88 -14.00 -3.71 -12.75
C GLY A 88 -13.75 -3.88 -11.23
N GLU A 89 -13.82 -5.10 -10.71
CA GLU A 89 -13.57 -5.43 -9.31
C GLU A 89 -12.19 -6.07 -9.13
N LEU A 90 -11.45 -5.59 -8.14
CA LEU A 90 -10.16 -6.11 -7.71
C LEU A 90 -10.29 -6.74 -6.33
N ILE A 91 -9.95 -8.01 -6.21
CA ILE A 91 -9.87 -8.71 -4.93
C ILE A 91 -8.45 -8.57 -4.38
N VAL A 92 -8.33 -8.05 -3.16
CA VAL A 92 -7.06 -7.91 -2.44
C VAL A 92 -7.12 -8.70 -1.15
N GLY A 93 -6.14 -9.56 -0.93
CA GLY A 93 -6.10 -10.42 0.25
C GLY A 93 -4.82 -10.26 1.05
N ARG A 94 -4.93 -10.40 2.38
CA ARG A 94 -3.79 -10.41 3.30
C ARG A 94 -3.99 -11.49 4.36
N SER A 95 -3.03 -12.38 4.51
CA SER A 95 -3.04 -13.36 5.60
C SER A 95 -1.76 -13.27 6.43
N VAL A 96 -1.89 -13.43 7.76
CA VAL A 96 -0.78 -13.39 8.71
C VAL A 96 -0.90 -14.58 9.65
N ARG A 97 0.14 -15.41 9.71
CA ARG A 97 0.19 -16.54 10.62
C ARG A 97 0.67 -16.12 12.02
N ALA A 98 0.20 -16.79 13.05
CA ALA A 98 0.68 -16.61 14.43
C ALA A 98 2.21 -16.81 14.55
N ALA A 99 2.82 -17.62 13.66
CA ALA A 99 4.26 -17.79 13.55
C ALA A 99 5.00 -16.63 12.83
N GLY A 100 4.31 -15.52 12.51
CA GLY A 100 4.90 -14.30 11.96
C GLY A 100 5.06 -14.25 10.44
N ARG A 101 4.72 -15.29 9.68
CA ARG A 101 4.73 -15.27 8.22
C ARG A 101 3.47 -14.60 7.68
N SER A 102 3.62 -13.72 6.69
CA SER A 102 2.48 -13.08 6.03
C SER A 102 2.50 -13.28 4.53
N ARG A 103 1.32 -13.29 3.91
CA ARG A 103 1.12 -13.38 2.47
C ARG A 103 0.17 -12.29 2.02
N ALA A 104 0.43 -11.74 0.85
CA ALA A 104 -0.43 -10.78 0.19
C ALA A 104 -0.88 -11.32 -1.16
N HIS A 105 -2.10 -11.01 -1.57
CA HIS A 105 -2.68 -11.40 -2.85
C HIS A 105 -3.29 -10.17 -3.52
N LEU A 106 -3.11 -10.07 -4.82
CA LEU A 106 -3.69 -9.04 -5.67
C LEU A 106 -4.34 -9.72 -6.88
N GLY A 107 -5.65 -9.60 -7.03
CA GLY A 107 -6.37 -10.27 -8.11
C GLY A 107 -6.10 -11.78 -8.15
N SER A 108 -6.23 -12.46 -7.00
CA SER A 108 -5.97 -13.90 -6.82
C SER A 108 -4.52 -14.35 -7.02
N ARG A 109 -3.56 -13.44 -7.22
CA ARG A 109 -2.13 -13.74 -7.36
C ARG A 109 -1.36 -13.37 -6.09
N PRO A 110 -0.41 -14.20 -5.63
CA PRO A 110 0.48 -13.83 -4.54
C PRO A 110 1.45 -12.75 -5.02
N VAL A 111 1.57 -11.68 -4.23
CA VAL A 111 2.43 -10.53 -4.50
C VAL A 111 3.21 -10.12 -3.25
N PRO A 112 4.36 -9.44 -3.37
CA PRO A 112 4.98 -8.74 -2.25
C PRO A 112 4.04 -7.68 -1.65
N ALA A 113 4.15 -7.42 -0.34
CA ALA A 113 3.33 -6.40 0.30
C ALA A 113 3.55 -4.99 -0.26
N SER A 114 4.73 -4.70 -0.79
CA SER A 114 5.05 -3.43 -1.47
C SER A 114 4.16 -3.16 -2.68
N VAL A 115 3.78 -4.20 -3.43
CA VAL A 115 2.86 -4.08 -4.57
C VAL A 115 1.47 -3.63 -4.10
N LEU A 116 1.01 -4.10 -2.92
CA LEU A 116 -0.23 -3.58 -2.32
C LEU A 116 -0.08 -2.10 -1.96
N THR A 117 1.08 -1.71 -1.40
CA THR A 117 1.34 -0.30 -1.06
C THR A 117 1.31 0.59 -2.31
N ASP A 118 1.87 0.13 -3.41
CA ASP A 118 1.95 0.90 -4.65
C ASP A 118 0.59 0.98 -5.36
N ILE A 119 -0.17 -0.11 -5.45
CA ILE A 119 -1.43 -0.16 -6.18
C ILE A 119 -2.61 0.23 -5.28
N VAL A 120 -2.85 -0.51 -4.19
CA VAL A 120 -4.01 -0.26 -3.31
C VAL A 120 -3.83 1.05 -2.54
N GLY A 121 -2.58 1.32 -2.09
CA GLY A 121 -2.23 2.59 -1.48
C GLY A 121 -2.43 3.79 -2.41
N SER A 122 -2.51 3.64 -3.75
CA SER A 122 -2.88 4.73 -4.64
C SER A 122 -4.38 5.04 -4.63
N MET A 123 -5.22 4.06 -4.30
CA MET A 123 -6.69 4.18 -4.29
C MET A 123 -7.25 4.56 -2.92
N VAL A 124 -6.56 4.22 -1.84
CA VAL A 124 -7.05 4.42 -0.47
C VAL A 124 -6.03 5.19 0.34
N THR A 125 -6.49 6.20 1.06
CA THR A 125 -5.65 7.00 1.97
C THR A 125 -6.24 6.94 3.38
N ILE A 126 -5.41 6.55 4.37
CA ILE A 126 -5.80 6.54 5.78
C ILE A 126 -5.15 7.74 6.47
N HIS A 127 -5.96 8.51 7.20
CA HIS A 127 -5.53 9.64 8.03
C HIS A 127 -5.77 9.30 9.51
N GLY A 128 -4.68 9.10 10.29
CA GLY A 128 -4.75 8.73 11.71
C GLY A 128 -3.36 8.59 12.35
N GLN A 129 -3.31 8.19 13.64
CA GLN A 129 -2.07 8.13 14.44
C GLN A 129 -1.01 7.14 13.92
N SER A 130 -1.40 6.10 13.22
CA SER A 130 -0.53 4.96 12.90
C SER A 130 0.01 4.96 11.48
N ASP A 131 -0.52 5.78 10.57
CA ASP A 131 -0.09 5.79 9.19
C ASP A 131 0.54 7.11 8.78
N GLN A 132 1.73 6.95 8.31
CA GLN A 132 2.54 8.02 7.77
C GLN A 132 1.89 8.54 6.49
N ILE A 133 1.24 9.59 6.66
CA ILE A 133 0.72 10.60 5.79
C ILE A 133 1.46 10.60 4.45
N ARG A 134 0.75 10.35 3.37
CA ARG A 134 1.24 10.54 1.99
C ARG A 134 1.91 11.92 1.78
N LEU A 135 1.50 12.93 2.57
CA LEU A 135 2.01 14.30 2.49
C LEU A 135 3.16 14.62 3.48
N THR A 136 3.82 13.63 4.12
CA THR A 136 4.99 13.92 4.98
C THR A 136 6.29 14.12 4.20
N GLY A 137 6.40 13.51 3.03
CA GLY A 137 7.59 13.63 2.19
C GLY A 137 7.54 14.87 1.28
N GLU A 138 8.67 15.59 1.15
CA GLU A 138 8.82 16.77 0.29
C GLU A 138 8.36 16.54 -1.15
N ALA A 139 8.68 15.35 -1.71
CA ALA A 139 8.27 14.98 -3.06
C ALA A 139 6.74 14.85 -3.20
N ALA A 140 6.07 14.35 -2.16
CA ALA A 140 4.61 14.23 -2.16
C ALA A 140 3.94 15.59 -1.98
N GLN A 141 4.47 16.44 -1.09
CA GLN A 141 4.00 17.81 -0.89
C GLN A 141 4.12 18.65 -2.16
N ARG A 142 5.26 18.53 -2.86
CA ARG A 142 5.45 19.18 -4.14
C ARG A 142 4.44 18.69 -5.18
N ARG A 143 4.24 17.35 -5.31
CA ARG A 143 3.25 16.82 -6.25
C ARG A 143 1.84 17.32 -5.95
N ALA A 144 1.44 17.35 -4.68
CA ALA A 144 0.14 17.87 -4.27
C ALA A 144 -0.04 19.34 -4.67
N LEU A 145 0.97 20.18 -4.43
CA LEU A 145 0.94 21.57 -4.86
C LEU A 145 0.90 21.71 -6.39
N ASP A 146 1.66 20.88 -7.10
CA ASP A 146 1.69 20.89 -8.57
C ASP A 146 0.34 20.47 -9.15
N GLN A 147 -0.32 19.46 -8.57
CA GLN A 147 -1.68 19.04 -8.94
C GLN A 147 -2.73 20.11 -8.66
N PHE A 148 -2.62 20.82 -7.55
CA PHE A 148 -3.50 21.95 -7.23
C PHE A 148 -3.46 23.04 -8.30
N GLY A 149 -2.31 23.19 -8.97
CA GLY A 149 -2.12 24.15 -10.07
C GLY A 149 -2.81 23.79 -11.38
N GLY A 150 -3.33 22.56 -11.52
CA GLY A 150 -4.06 22.10 -12.69
C GLY A 150 -3.23 22.07 -13.99
N ASP A 151 -3.92 21.99 -15.13
CA ASP A 151 -3.32 21.77 -16.45
C ASP A 151 -2.34 22.88 -16.88
N GLU A 152 -2.63 24.13 -16.53
CA GLU A 152 -1.74 25.26 -16.87
C GLU A 152 -0.37 25.11 -16.19
N HIS A 153 -0.37 24.74 -14.91
CA HIS A 153 0.86 24.50 -14.17
C HIS A 153 1.59 23.24 -14.65
N ALA A 154 0.86 22.18 -14.96
CA ALA A 154 1.41 20.95 -15.53
C ALA A 154 2.14 21.21 -16.86
N ALA A 155 1.58 22.05 -17.73
CA ALA A 155 2.22 22.45 -18.99
C ALA A 155 3.52 23.24 -18.74
N MET A 156 3.53 24.17 -17.75
CA MET A 156 4.75 24.89 -17.39
C MET A 156 5.85 23.97 -16.85
N LEU A 157 5.47 22.97 -16.06
CA LEU A 157 6.39 21.96 -15.55
C LEU A 157 7.01 21.12 -16.67
N GLU A 158 6.22 20.72 -17.65
CA GLU A 158 6.73 19.92 -18.77
C GLU A 158 7.65 20.74 -19.67
N GLU A 159 7.36 22.03 -19.89
CA GLU A 159 8.27 22.94 -20.57
C GLU A 159 9.62 23.03 -19.82
N TYR A 160 9.56 23.17 -18.49
CA TYR A 160 10.76 23.21 -17.66
C TYR A 160 11.56 21.88 -17.74
N ARG A 161 10.88 20.74 -17.63
CA ARG A 161 11.51 19.41 -17.71
C ARG A 161 12.21 19.20 -19.05
N THR A 162 11.58 19.65 -20.12
CA THR A 162 12.17 19.58 -21.47
C THR A 162 13.42 20.43 -21.58
N ALA A 163 13.37 21.68 -21.07
CA ALA A 163 14.53 22.56 -21.05
C ALA A 163 15.67 21.99 -20.17
N PHE A 164 15.32 21.39 -19.02
CA PHE A 164 16.30 20.78 -18.11
C PHE A 164 16.99 19.57 -18.76
N ARG A 165 16.22 18.66 -19.38
CA ARG A 165 16.77 17.51 -20.13
C ARG A 165 17.73 17.98 -21.21
N HIS A 166 17.31 18.97 -22.02
CA HIS A 166 18.17 19.52 -23.06
C HIS A 166 19.49 20.09 -22.51
N ALA A 167 19.43 20.85 -21.41
CA ALA A 167 20.66 21.39 -20.79
C ALA A 167 21.58 20.29 -20.23
N VAL A 168 21.03 19.21 -19.70
CA VAL A 168 21.80 18.04 -19.26
C VAL A 168 22.47 17.37 -20.47
N ASP A 169 21.75 17.17 -21.56
CA ASP A 169 22.26 16.53 -22.77
C ASP A 169 23.41 17.36 -23.39
N VAL A 170 23.22 18.68 -23.52
CA VAL A 170 24.26 19.59 -24.03
C VAL A 170 25.47 19.60 -23.10
N LYS A 171 25.27 19.57 -21.79
CA LYS A 171 26.39 19.47 -20.82
C LYS A 171 27.18 18.18 -20.99
N HIS A 172 26.50 17.04 -21.08
CA HIS A 172 27.17 15.75 -21.34
C HIS A 172 27.95 15.79 -22.65
N ARG A 173 27.40 16.40 -23.70
CA ARG A 173 28.08 16.61 -24.99
C ARG A 173 29.33 17.47 -24.85
N LEU A 174 29.28 18.55 -24.06
CA LEU A 174 30.44 19.40 -23.80
C LEU A 174 31.52 18.68 -23.00
N ASP A 175 31.13 17.99 -21.95
CA ASP A 175 32.05 17.26 -21.07
C ASP A 175 32.83 16.18 -21.85
N SER A 176 32.18 15.54 -22.85
CA SER A 176 32.88 14.61 -23.75
C SER A 176 33.87 15.27 -24.71
N LEU A 177 33.52 16.43 -25.20
CA LEU A 177 34.41 17.17 -26.12
C LEU A 177 35.68 17.69 -25.41
N ARG A 178 35.62 17.84 -24.06
CA ARG A 178 36.74 18.35 -23.26
C ARG A 178 37.71 17.27 -22.76
N GLY A 179 37.30 16.01 -22.76
CA GLY A 179 38.16 14.88 -22.35
C GLY A 179 39.27 14.60 -23.38
N ASP A 180 40.43 14.13 -22.89
CA ASP A 180 41.51 13.70 -23.76
C ASP A 180 41.06 12.57 -24.70
N ALA A 181 41.72 12.47 -25.87
CA ALA A 181 41.38 11.46 -26.87
C ALA A 181 41.42 10.01 -26.34
N SER A 182 42.25 9.78 -25.30
CA SER A 182 42.34 8.49 -24.63
C SER A 182 41.09 8.18 -23.76
N GLU A 183 40.60 9.17 -23.00
CA GLU A 183 39.39 9.05 -22.18
C GLU A 183 38.14 8.88 -23.04
N ARG A 184 38.14 9.57 -24.21
CA ARG A 184 37.06 9.41 -25.21
C ARG A 184 37.02 8.00 -25.80
N ALA A 185 38.17 7.43 -26.09
CA ALA A 185 38.27 6.09 -26.65
C ALA A 185 37.81 5.06 -25.62
N GLU A 186 38.19 5.22 -24.35
CA GLU A 186 37.78 4.35 -23.23
C GLU A 186 36.27 4.48 -22.95
N GLU A 187 35.73 5.73 -22.86
CA GLU A 187 34.30 5.98 -22.72
C GLU A 187 33.48 5.37 -23.88
N LEU A 188 33.99 5.49 -25.10
CA LEU A 188 33.34 4.94 -26.29
C LEU A 188 33.29 3.41 -26.26
N GLU A 189 34.37 2.76 -25.85
CA GLU A 189 34.40 1.31 -25.68
C GLU A 189 33.47 0.86 -24.56
N ASP A 190 33.47 1.54 -23.42
CA ASP A 190 32.60 1.24 -22.28
C ASP A 190 31.12 1.40 -22.63
N LEU A 191 30.75 2.49 -23.29
CA LEU A 191 29.37 2.73 -23.74
C LEU A 191 28.93 1.69 -24.77
N ARG A 192 29.79 1.33 -25.74
CA ARG A 192 29.48 0.30 -26.72
C ARG A 192 29.31 -1.08 -26.07
N ALA A 193 30.17 -1.40 -25.11
CA ALA A 193 30.08 -2.65 -24.36
C ALA A 193 28.78 -2.71 -23.53
N ALA A 194 28.41 -1.60 -22.88
CA ALA A 194 27.19 -1.49 -22.10
C ALA A 194 25.93 -1.58 -22.96
N ILE A 195 25.90 -0.88 -24.11
CA ILE A 195 24.80 -0.96 -25.07
C ILE A 195 24.64 -2.38 -25.60
N LYS A 196 25.75 -3.03 -25.99
CA LYS A 196 25.75 -4.41 -26.45
C LYS A 196 25.24 -5.36 -25.36
N GLN A 197 25.66 -5.19 -24.12
CA GLN A 197 25.17 -5.97 -22.99
C GLN A 197 23.65 -5.83 -22.82
N ILE A 198 23.12 -4.61 -22.95
CA ILE A 198 21.67 -4.34 -22.83
C ILE A 198 20.91 -4.94 -24.03
N GLU A 199 21.45 -4.84 -25.24
CA GLU A 199 20.87 -5.42 -26.45
C GLU A 199 20.87 -6.95 -26.42
N GLU A 200 21.96 -7.57 -25.97
CA GLU A 200 22.04 -9.03 -25.79
C GLU A 200 21.13 -9.51 -24.64
N LEU A 201 20.95 -8.68 -23.63
CA LEU A 201 20.05 -8.98 -22.52
C LEU A 201 18.58 -8.83 -22.93
N ASP A 202 18.26 -7.89 -23.84
CA ASP A 202 16.91 -7.61 -24.32
C ASP A 202 15.87 -7.55 -23.19
N PRO A 203 16.03 -6.63 -22.22
CA PRO A 203 15.15 -6.56 -21.05
C PRO A 203 13.81 -5.93 -21.41
N VAL A 204 12.73 -6.52 -20.90
CA VAL A 204 11.37 -6.05 -21.11
C VAL A 204 10.86 -5.31 -19.86
N ILE A 205 10.17 -4.18 -20.06
CA ILE A 205 9.54 -3.44 -18.96
C ILE A 205 8.57 -4.37 -18.22
N GLY A 206 8.70 -4.41 -16.89
CA GLY A 206 7.91 -5.32 -16.04
C GLY A 206 8.49 -6.73 -15.88
N GLU A 207 9.56 -7.09 -16.62
CA GLU A 207 10.17 -8.43 -16.57
C GLU A 207 10.73 -8.76 -15.17
N GLU A 208 11.33 -7.80 -14.49
CA GLU A 208 11.91 -8.05 -13.16
C GLU A 208 10.84 -8.44 -12.15
N GLU A 209 9.70 -7.75 -12.17
CA GLU A 209 8.54 -8.05 -11.34
C GLU A 209 7.95 -9.42 -11.67
N ASP A 210 7.87 -9.76 -12.97
CA ASP A 210 7.41 -11.07 -13.42
C ASP A 210 8.32 -12.18 -12.93
N LEU A 211 9.62 -12.02 -13.08
CA LEU A 211 10.63 -12.95 -12.60
C LEU A 211 10.62 -13.10 -11.07
N VAL A 212 10.39 -12.00 -10.33
CA VAL A 212 10.25 -12.05 -8.86
C VAL A 212 9.04 -12.89 -8.47
N ARG A 213 7.90 -12.68 -9.14
CA ARG A 213 6.67 -13.45 -8.88
C ARG A 213 6.85 -14.93 -9.20
N GLU A 214 7.45 -15.22 -10.36
CA GLU A 214 7.70 -16.59 -10.79
C GLU A 214 8.69 -17.30 -9.85
N ALA A 215 9.78 -16.64 -9.46
CA ALA A 215 10.75 -17.16 -8.50
C ALA A 215 10.11 -17.47 -7.14
N ALA A 216 9.30 -16.55 -6.61
CA ALA A 216 8.60 -16.75 -5.34
C ALA A 216 7.67 -17.97 -5.40
N ARG A 217 6.94 -18.15 -6.51
CA ARG A 217 6.09 -19.31 -6.73
C ARG A 217 6.89 -20.62 -6.74
N LEU A 218 7.98 -20.68 -7.50
CA LEU A 218 8.82 -21.88 -7.62
C LEU A 218 9.53 -22.21 -6.29
N THR A 219 10.05 -21.20 -5.58
CA THR A 219 10.67 -21.38 -4.26
C THR A 219 9.68 -21.94 -3.24
N ASN A 220 8.43 -21.44 -3.23
CA ASN A 220 7.41 -21.99 -2.35
C ASN A 220 7.11 -23.46 -2.63
N VAL A 221 7.14 -23.87 -3.90
CA VAL A 221 6.96 -25.29 -4.29
C VAL A 221 8.16 -26.12 -3.85
N GLU A 222 9.39 -25.63 -4.01
CA GLU A 222 10.60 -26.31 -3.54
C GLU A 222 10.65 -26.45 -2.03
N ASP A 223 10.37 -25.35 -1.30
CA ASP A 223 10.30 -25.38 0.17
C ASP A 223 9.24 -26.37 0.65
N LEU A 224 8.06 -26.36 0.02
CA LEU A 224 6.98 -27.28 0.34
C LEU A 224 7.40 -28.73 0.06
N ARG A 225 8.06 -28.98 -1.08
CA ARG A 225 8.57 -30.28 -1.45
C ARG A 225 9.63 -30.78 -0.48
N ALA A 226 10.55 -29.90 -0.06
CA ALA A 226 11.56 -30.22 0.93
C ALA A 226 10.96 -30.59 2.27
N LEU A 227 10.02 -29.77 2.78
CA LEU A 227 9.35 -30.02 4.07
C LEU A 227 8.51 -31.30 4.06
N VAL A 228 7.72 -31.51 3.01
CA VAL A 228 6.90 -32.72 2.86
C VAL A 228 7.77 -33.94 2.60
N GLY A 229 8.90 -33.78 1.87
CA GLY A 229 9.90 -34.84 1.66
C GLY A 229 10.52 -35.31 2.97
N VAL A 230 10.89 -34.39 3.86
CA VAL A 230 11.37 -34.72 5.20
C VAL A 230 10.31 -35.45 6.02
N ALA A 231 9.05 -35.01 5.97
CA ALA A 231 7.94 -35.67 6.66
C ALA A 231 7.72 -37.09 6.12
N LEU A 232 7.81 -37.30 4.79
CA LEU A 232 7.73 -38.61 4.16
C LEU A 232 8.90 -39.51 4.59
N GLY A 233 10.10 -38.95 4.73
CA GLY A 233 11.27 -39.65 5.24
C GLY A 233 11.05 -40.19 6.66
N TYR A 234 10.43 -39.40 7.55
CA TYR A 234 10.07 -39.87 8.88
C TYR A 234 8.99 -40.97 8.87
N LEU A 235 8.10 -40.97 7.88
CA LEU A 235 7.12 -42.03 7.72
C LEU A 235 7.73 -43.33 7.16
N LYS A 236 8.48 -43.23 6.07
CA LYS A 236 9.01 -44.39 5.31
C LYS A 236 10.39 -44.87 5.79
N GLY A 237 11.19 -44.02 6.39
CA GLY A 237 12.59 -44.31 6.69
C GLY A 237 13.51 -43.96 5.52
N ASP A 238 14.79 -44.32 5.62
CA ASP A 238 15.77 -44.13 4.58
C ASP A 238 16.10 -45.45 3.83
N ASP A 239 16.42 -45.34 2.55
CA ASP A 239 16.77 -46.50 1.69
C ASP A 239 18.09 -47.20 2.11
N ARG A 240 18.87 -46.55 2.99
CA ARG A 240 20.18 -47.10 3.48
C ARG A 240 20.02 -47.90 4.76
N GLY A 241 18.83 -47.87 5.41
CA GLY A 241 18.57 -48.57 6.65
C GLY A 241 19.16 -47.94 7.91
N ASP A 242 19.74 -46.73 7.79
CA ASP A 242 20.30 -45.99 8.95
C ASP A 242 19.20 -45.39 9.83
N PHE A 243 18.02 -45.20 9.26
CA PHE A 243 16.85 -44.66 9.97
C PHE A 243 15.58 -45.46 9.66
N THR A 244 15.00 -46.05 10.69
CA THR A 244 13.73 -46.81 10.60
C THR A 244 12.54 -45.86 10.64
N GLY A 245 11.77 -45.78 9.57
CA GLY A 245 10.56 -44.94 9.52
C GLY A 245 9.44 -45.44 10.43
N ALA A 246 8.48 -44.55 10.71
CA ALA A 246 7.37 -44.85 11.59
C ALA A 246 6.54 -46.06 11.14
N VAL A 247 6.35 -46.24 9.84
CA VAL A 247 5.64 -47.40 9.26
C VAL A 247 6.36 -48.69 9.65
N GLU A 248 7.65 -48.78 9.40
CA GLU A 248 8.42 -50.02 9.69
C GLU A 248 8.58 -50.25 11.18
N ALA A 249 8.84 -49.19 11.96
CA ALA A 249 8.88 -49.30 13.44
C ALA A 249 7.57 -49.82 14.01
N THR A 250 6.42 -49.34 13.49
CA THR A 250 5.10 -49.80 13.94
C THR A 250 4.82 -51.22 13.45
N ARG A 251 5.29 -51.58 12.25
CA ARG A 251 5.17 -52.95 11.71
C ARG A 251 5.98 -53.93 12.57
N HIS A 252 7.19 -53.56 12.99
CA HIS A 252 7.99 -54.35 13.93
C HIS A 252 7.28 -54.49 15.26
N THR A 253 6.69 -53.40 15.77
CA THR A 253 5.90 -53.43 17.01
C THR A 253 4.71 -54.39 16.90
N TYR A 254 3.98 -54.33 15.79
CA TYR A 254 2.88 -55.24 15.49
C TYR A 254 3.35 -56.71 15.50
N ALA A 255 4.46 -57.04 14.81
CA ALA A 255 4.99 -58.38 14.75
C ALA A 255 5.36 -58.93 16.13
N GLN A 256 6.01 -58.13 16.98
CA GLN A 256 6.36 -58.52 18.34
C GLN A 256 5.13 -58.73 19.21
N LEU A 257 4.09 -57.91 19.07
CA LEU A 257 2.82 -58.08 19.79
C LEU A 257 2.05 -59.32 19.30
N ASP A 258 2.08 -59.60 17.97
CA ASP A 258 1.43 -60.79 17.40
C ASP A 258 2.09 -62.08 17.90
N ASP A 259 3.43 -62.09 17.99
CA ASP A 259 4.15 -63.19 18.60
C ASP A 259 3.85 -63.33 20.09
N ALA A 260 3.76 -62.22 20.84
CA ALA A 260 3.44 -62.23 22.25
C ALA A 260 1.99 -62.70 22.52
N ALA A 261 1.05 -62.39 21.66
CA ALA A 261 -0.35 -62.81 21.77
C ALA A 261 -0.54 -64.33 21.72
N ARG A 262 0.47 -65.08 21.22
CA ARG A 262 0.47 -66.58 21.30
C ARG A 262 0.66 -67.13 22.70
N PHE A 263 1.18 -66.28 23.62
CA PHE A 263 1.46 -66.64 25.00
C PHE A 263 0.45 -66.05 26.00
N ASP A 264 -0.18 -64.90 25.64
CA ASP A 264 -1.17 -64.22 26.47
C ASP A 264 -2.25 -63.56 25.62
N GLU A 265 -3.50 -64.05 25.76
CA GLU A 265 -4.68 -63.58 25.05
C GLU A 265 -4.99 -62.09 25.33
N ALA A 266 -4.58 -61.55 26.49
CA ALA A 266 -4.78 -60.17 26.85
C ALA A 266 -4.01 -59.21 25.90
N VAL A 267 -2.99 -59.69 25.22
CA VAL A 267 -2.20 -58.91 24.21
C VAL A 267 -2.94 -58.74 22.89
N ALA A 268 -3.96 -59.57 22.60
CA ALA A 268 -4.70 -59.54 21.33
C ALA A 268 -5.34 -58.19 21.03
N GLU A 269 -5.78 -57.46 22.05
CA GLU A 269 -6.33 -56.10 21.87
C GLU A 269 -5.25 -55.14 21.34
N PHE A 270 -4.02 -55.23 21.84
CA PHE A 270 -2.90 -54.38 21.39
C PHE A 270 -2.47 -54.74 19.96
N VAL A 271 -2.55 -56.03 19.58
CA VAL A 271 -2.30 -56.50 18.20
C VAL A 271 -3.24 -55.81 17.21
N GLY A 272 -4.56 -55.82 17.53
CA GLY A 272 -5.56 -55.14 16.68
C GLY A 272 -5.30 -53.65 16.51
N ARG A 273 -4.95 -52.99 17.60
CA ARG A 273 -4.60 -51.55 17.60
C ARG A 273 -3.34 -51.28 16.80
N ALA A 274 -2.28 -52.08 17.01
CA ALA A 274 -1.03 -51.91 16.28
C ALA A 274 -1.22 -52.15 14.77
N ARG A 275 -2.02 -53.15 14.38
CA ARG A 275 -2.36 -53.43 12.99
C ARG A 275 -3.06 -52.24 12.30
N ASN A 276 -4.05 -51.65 13.00
CA ASN A 276 -4.77 -50.51 12.48
C ASN A 276 -3.82 -49.30 12.29
N GLN A 277 -2.90 -49.05 13.22
CA GLN A 277 -1.91 -48.00 13.13
C GLN A 277 -0.94 -48.20 11.93
N VAL A 278 -0.53 -49.45 11.65
CA VAL A 278 0.27 -49.75 10.45
C VAL A 278 -0.49 -49.33 9.21
N LEU A 279 -1.76 -49.74 9.07
CA LEU A 279 -2.57 -49.41 7.89
C LEU A 279 -2.78 -47.89 7.71
N GLU A 280 -3.05 -47.18 8.83
CA GLU A 280 -3.22 -45.73 8.81
C GLU A 280 -1.92 -45.01 8.42
N LEU A 281 -0.76 -45.43 8.95
CA LEU A 281 0.53 -44.85 8.61
C LEU A 281 0.95 -45.15 7.17
N GLU A 282 0.66 -46.36 6.66
CA GLU A 282 0.87 -46.72 5.26
C GLU A 282 0.03 -45.84 4.33
N ALA A 283 -1.26 -45.69 4.62
CA ALA A 283 -2.16 -44.84 3.84
C ALA A 283 -1.70 -43.38 3.85
N LEU A 284 -1.32 -42.85 5.02
CA LEU A 284 -0.76 -41.50 5.14
C LEU A 284 0.52 -41.33 4.33
N ALA A 285 1.43 -42.32 4.39
CA ALA A 285 2.69 -42.26 3.65
C ALA A 285 2.46 -42.29 2.13
N ASP A 286 1.46 -43.03 1.66
CA ASP A 286 1.07 -43.08 0.25
C ASP A 286 0.39 -41.78 -0.21
N ASP A 287 -0.50 -41.20 0.64
CA ASP A 287 -1.12 -39.90 0.37
C ASP A 287 -0.08 -38.79 0.28
N VAL A 288 0.87 -38.73 1.22
CA VAL A 288 1.97 -37.78 1.23
C VAL A 288 2.89 -37.98 0.02
N SER A 289 3.17 -39.23 -0.37
CA SER A 289 3.96 -39.56 -1.56
C SER A 289 3.25 -39.12 -2.83
N ALA A 290 1.95 -39.37 -2.96
CA ALA A 290 1.13 -38.94 -4.08
C ALA A 290 1.02 -37.40 -4.16
N TYR A 291 0.97 -36.73 -3.04
CA TYR A 291 1.02 -35.27 -2.98
C TYR A 291 2.36 -34.74 -3.49
N LEU A 292 3.49 -35.28 -3.01
CA LEU A 292 4.84 -34.93 -3.45
C LEU A 292 5.04 -35.12 -4.95
N SER A 293 4.49 -36.20 -5.53
CA SER A 293 4.60 -36.47 -6.95
C SER A 293 3.81 -35.48 -7.83
N ARG A 294 2.83 -34.77 -7.26
CA ARG A 294 2.04 -33.74 -7.95
C ARG A 294 2.63 -32.35 -7.83
N LEU A 295 3.63 -32.15 -6.94
CA LEU A 295 4.35 -30.88 -6.84
C LEU A 295 5.33 -30.75 -8.01
N ASP A 296 4.95 -29.95 -8.99
CA ASP A 296 5.77 -29.66 -10.16
C ASP A 296 6.86 -28.63 -9.77
N ALA A 297 7.97 -29.11 -9.26
CA ALA A 297 9.15 -28.31 -8.94
C ALA A 297 10.05 -28.25 -10.17
N ASP A 298 10.41 -27.05 -10.58
CA ASP A 298 11.33 -26.80 -11.69
C ASP A 298 12.58 -26.05 -11.18
N PRO A 299 13.55 -26.78 -10.61
CA PRO A 299 14.79 -26.17 -10.12
C PRO A 299 15.63 -25.55 -11.25
N GLU A 300 15.54 -26.10 -12.46
CA GLU A 300 16.27 -25.56 -13.61
C GLU A 300 15.68 -24.22 -14.01
N ARG A 301 14.36 -24.11 -14.04
CA ARG A 301 13.67 -22.85 -14.31
C ARG A 301 13.94 -21.82 -13.24
N LEU A 302 13.93 -22.19 -11.96
CA LEU A 302 14.29 -21.31 -10.86
C LEU A 302 15.73 -20.79 -10.99
N ALA A 303 16.68 -21.68 -11.33
CA ALA A 303 18.07 -21.28 -11.58
C ALA A 303 18.17 -20.32 -12.77
N GLN A 304 17.43 -20.55 -13.87
CA GLN A 304 17.35 -19.63 -15.01
C GLN A 304 16.82 -18.27 -14.61
N ILE A 305 15.76 -18.21 -13.81
CA ILE A 305 15.18 -16.96 -13.31
C ILE A 305 16.22 -16.20 -12.47
N HIS A 306 16.89 -16.86 -11.54
CA HIS A 306 17.93 -16.22 -10.74
C HIS A 306 19.09 -15.70 -11.60
N ALA A 307 19.52 -16.47 -12.60
CA ALA A 307 20.56 -16.05 -13.54
C ALA A 307 20.09 -14.84 -14.37
N ARG A 308 18.84 -14.85 -14.87
CA ARG A 308 18.25 -13.73 -15.63
C ARG A 308 18.14 -12.48 -14.76
N ARG A 309 17.62 -12.59 -13.55
CA ARG A 309 17.55 -11.48 -12.59
C ARG A 309 18.92 -10.93 -12.21
N ALA A 310 19.89 -11.81 -12.03
CA ALA A 310 21.27 -11.37 -11.78
C ALA A 310 21.83 -10.58 -12.95
N ALA A 311 21.57 -11.01 -14.19
CA ALA A 311 21.98 -10.31 -15.40
C ALA A 311 21.29 -8.94 -15.54
N ILE A 312 19.98 -8.86 -15.28
CA ILE A 312 19.23 -7.58 -15.25
C ILE A 312 19.82 -6.66 -14.18
N LYS A 313 19.99 -7.15 -12.95
CA LYS A 313 20.55 -6.36 -11.85
C LYS A 313 21.97 -5.88 -12.13
N ASP A 314 22.76 -6.69 -12.80
CA ASP A 314 24.11 -6.30 -13.22
C ASP A 314 24.08 -5.22 -14.30
N ALA A 315 23.16 -5.31 -15.24
CA ALA A 315 22.93 -4.29 -16.26
C ALA A 315 22.45 -2.96 -15.66
N LEU A 316 21.59 -3.01 -14.65
CA LEU A 316 21.08 -1.83 -13.92
C LEU A 316 22.15 -1.13 -13.09
N ARG A 317 23.17 -1.88 -12.61
CA ARG A 317 24.15 -1.37 -11.65
C ARG A 317 24.88 -0.12 -12.17
N GLY A 318 24.70 0.98 -11.46
CA GLY A 318 25.34 2.27 -11.79
C GLY A 318 24.75 3.00 -13.00
N ARG A 319 23.68 2.46 -13.62
CA ARG A 319 23.06 3.04 -14.82
C ARG A 319 21.62 3.50 -14.58
N ALA A 320 20.79 2.66 -13.93
CA ALA A 320 19.40 2.98 -13.70
C ALA A 320 18.84 2.28 -12.45
N ALA A 321 17.66 2.71 -12.01
CA ALA A 321 16.95 2.10 -10.88
C ALA A 321 16.07 0.92 -11.31
N ASP A 322 15.61 0.92 -12.58
CA ASP A 322 14.69 -0.04 -13.17
C ASP A 322 14.95 -0.23 -14.68
N ILE A 323 14.24 -1.17 -15.29
CA ILE A 323 14.40 -1.50 -16.71
C ILE A 323 14.02 -0.33 -17.62
N GLU A 324 12.95 0.41 -17.27
CA GLU A 324 12.54 1.60 -18.06
C GLU A 324 13.65 2.65 -18.09
N GLY A 325 14.21 2.95 -16.92
CA GLY A 325 15.37 3.83 -16.80
C GLY A 325 16.60 3.28 -17.53
N LEU A 326 16.82 1.96 -17.56
CA LEU A 326 17.92 1.33 -18.28
C LEU A 326 17.78 1.48 -19.79
N LEU A 327 16.58 1.30 -20.32
CA LEU A 327 16.29 1.50 -21.74
C LEU A 327 16.43 2.97 -22.13
N ALA A 328 15.94 3.90 -21.30
CA ALA A 328 16.14 5.32 -21.49
C ALA A 328 17.64 5.70 -21.42
N TRP A 329 18.39 5.12 -20.50
CA TRP A 329 19.84 5.28 -20.43
C TRP A 329 20.53 4.77 -21.70
N ALA A 330 20.10 3.62 -22.24
CA ALA A 330 20.66 3.05 -23.47
C ALA A 330 20.45 3.97 -24.68
N GLU A 331 19.30 4.65 -24.80
CA GLU A 331 19.05 5.64 -25.85
C GLU A 331 20.00 6.85 -25.72
N VAL A 332 20.16 7.36 -24.50
CA VAL A 332 21.12 8.44 -24.24
C VAL A 332 22.55 7.98 -24.55
N ALA A 333 22.91 6.76 -24.17
CA ALA A 333 24.20 6.18 -24.45
C ALA A 333 24.46 6.01 -25.97
N ARG A 334 23.46 5.60 -26.76
CA ARG A 334 23.56 5.53 -28.23
C ARG A 334 23.81 6.90 -28.86
N SER A 335 23.03 7.90 -28.46
CA SER A 335 23.25 9.28 -28.91
C SER A 335 24.65 9.74 -28.54
N ARG A 336 25.13 9.35 -27.37
CA ARG A 336 26.47 9.67 -26.90
C ARG A 336 27.56 9.00 -27.73
N VAL A 337 27.39 7.72 -28.08
CA VAL A 337 28.31 6.98 -28.98
C VAL A 337 28.38 7.68 -30.37
N GLU A 338 27.27 8.14 -30.90
CA GLU A 338 27.24 8.90 -32.18
C GLU A 338 28.02 10.19 -32.05
N GLU A 339 27.84 10.95 -30.96
CA GLU A 339 28.57 12.19 -30.69
C GLU A 339 30.09 11.96 -30.59
N LEU A 340 30.51 10.97 -29.82
CA LEU A 340 31.92 10.63 -29.66
C LEU A 340 32.57 10.10 -30.94
N SER A 341 31.78 9.52 -31.82
CA SER A 341 32.22 8.98 -33.11
C SER A 341 32.27 10.06 -34.22
N SER A 342 31.63 11.21 -34.01
CA SER A 342 31.56 12.27 -35.01
C SER A 342 32.84 13.11 -35.01
N PRO A 343 33.50 13.31 -36.15
CA PRO A 343 34.66 14.19 -36.24
C PRO A 343 34.20 15.67 -36.16
N GLY A 344 34.50 16.31 -35.05
CA GLY A 344 34.63 17.76 -35.01
C GLY A 344 33.37 18.57 -34.69
N SER A 345 32.88 18.53 -33.45
CA SER A 345 32.10 19.64 -32.89
C SER A 345 33.05 20.67 -32.26
N ASP A 346 32.93 21.93 -32.63
CA ASP A 346 33.70 23.02 -32.01
C ASP A 346 33.24 23.17 -30.53
N PRO A 347 34.12 22.91 -29.53
CA PRO A 347 33.76 23.02 -28.11
C PRO A 347 33.17 24.39 -27.75
N ALA A 348 33.64 25.47 -28.40
CA ALA A 348 33.15 26.82 -28.14
C ALA A 348 31.71 27.03 -28.66
N ALA A 349 31.29 26.28 -29.67
CA ALA A 349 29.90 26.29 -30.13
C ALA A 349 28.97 25.57 -29.12
N VAL A 350 29.40 24.41 -28.59
CA VAL A 350 28.66 23.66 -27.59
C VAL A 350 28.62 24.40 -26.24
N GLU A 351 29.66 25.13 -25.87
CA GLU A 351 29.65 26.03 -24.71
C GLU A 351 28.58 27.11 -24.80
N ARG A 352 28.45 27.74 -25.98
CA ARG A 352 27.40 28.75 -26.22
C ARG A 352 26.00 28.12 -26.17
N GLU A 353 25.84 26.93 -26.75
CA GLU A 353 24.60 26.18 -26.69
C GLU A 353 24.24 25.83 -25.24
N LEU A 354 25.22 25.36 -24.43
CA LEU A 354 25.01 25.06 -23.00
C LEU A 354 24.59 26.31 -22.21
N ALA A 355 25.25 27.44 -22.45
CA ALA A 355 24.88 28.69 -21.80
C ALA A 355 23.44 29.11 -22.13
N ALA A 356 23.03 28.99 -23.37
CA ALA A 356 21.66 29.27 -23.80
C ALA A 356 20.65 28.27 -23.20
N ALA A 357 20.98 26.99 -23.16
CA ALA A 357 20.14 25.97 -22.55
C ALA A 357 19.97 26.21 -21.03
N GLN A 358 21.06 26.55 -20.34
CA GLN A 358 21.02 26.90 -18.90
C GLN A 358 20.19 28.15 -18.63
N GLU A 359 20.29 29.16 -19.47
CA GLU A 359 19.46 30.36 -19.35
C GLU A 359 17.97 30.02 -19.54
N ARG A 360 17.65 29.13 -20.47
CA ARG A 360 16.29 28.66 -20.69
C ARG A 360 15.77 27.87 -19.47
N VAL A 361 16.59 27.02 -18.87
CA VAL A 361 16.23 26.31 -17.60
C VAL A 361 15.92 27.32 -16.50
N LEU A 362 16.73 28.35 -16.34
CA LEU A 362 16.53 29.40 -15.34
C LEU A 362 15.26 30.22 -15.60
N GLU A 363 14.97 30.50 -16.88
CA GLU A 363 13.74 31.22 -17.27
C GLU A 363 12.49 30.40 -16.95
N CYS A 364 12.44 29.15 -17.44
CA CYS A 364 11.33 28.23 -17.13
C CYS A 364 11.23 27.94 -15.62
N GLY A 365 12.37 27.76 -14.94
CA GLY A 365 12.43 27.57 -13.51
C GLY A 365 11.84 28.75 -12.73
N ARG A 366 12.16 29.97 -13.10
CA ARG A 366 11.56 31.18 -12.49
C ARG A 366 10.04 31.20 -12.64
N ARG A 367 9.52 30.84 -13.82
CA ARG A 367 8.07 30.74 -14.06
C ARG A 367 7.41 29.70 -13.17
N VAL A 368 8.00 28.51 -13.08
CA VAL A 368 7.52 27.43 -12.20
C VAL A 368 7.56 27.88 -10.73
N THR A 369 8.68 28.46 -10.27
CA THR A 369 8.81 28.97 -8.88
C THR A 369 7.74 30.02 -8.57
N GLN A 370 7.54 31.00 -9.46
CA GLN A 370 6.51 32.04 -9.27
C GLN A 370 5.10 31.42 -9.21
N ALA A 371 4.81 30.44 -10.07
CA ALA A 371 3.55 29.74 -10.06
C ALA A 371 3.37 28.96 -8.74
N ARG A 372 4.38 28.20 -8.29
CA ARG A 372 4.33 27.47 -7.01
C ARG A 372 4.15 28.38 -5.80
N VAL A 373 4.85 29.51 -5.74
CA VAL A 373 4.70 30.48 -4.64
C VAL A 373 3.26 31.03 -4.60
N ARG A 374 2.69 31.37 -5.76
CA ARG A 374 1.31 31.81 -5.86
C ARG A 374 0.32 30.72 -5.41
N LEU A 375 0.51 29.49 -5.94
CA LEU A 375 -0.32 28.34 -5.61
C LEU A 375 -0.19 27.98 -4.12
N ALA A 376 1.01 28.04 -3.56
CA ALA A 376 1.27 27.83 -2.14
C ALA A 376 0.50 28.82 -1.27
N GLY A 377 0.48 30.10 -1.65
CA GLY A 377 -0.34 31.11 -0.96
C GLY A 377 -1.84 30.80 -1.03
N GLN A 378 -2.34 30.49 -2.22
CA GLN A 378 -3.77 30.17 -2.43
C GLN A 378 -4.19 28.90 -1.67
N LEU A 379 -3.38 27.85 -1.73
CA LEU A 379 -3.65 26.61 -1.01
C LEU A 379 -3.58 26.84 0.51
N ALA A 380 -2.57 27.54 1.00
CA ALA A 380 -2.44 27.84 2.42
C ALA A 380 -3.61 28.70 2.94
N GLU A 381 -4.02 29.73 2.19
CA GLU A 381 -5.17 30.57 2.54
C GLU A 381 -6.45 29.74 2.64
N GLY A 382 -6.77 28.95 1.61
CA GLY A 382 -7.96 28.11 1.63
C GLY A 382 -7.94 27.05 2.72
N VAL A 383 -6.79 26.43 2.98
CA VAL A 383 -6.66 25.46 4.08
C VAL A 383 -6.83 26.17 5.44
N ASN A 384 -6.26 27.35 5.64
CA ASN A 384 -6.38 28.11 6.88
C ASN A 384 -7.83 28.52 7.16
N GLU A 385 -8.61 28.88 6.14
CA GLU A 385 -10.05 29.12 6.28
C GLU A 385 -10.78 27.86 6.77
N GLU A 386 -10.45 26.69 6.22
CA GLU A 386 -11.05 25.43 6.66
C GLU A 386 -10.59 25.04 8.08
N LEU A 387 -9.33 25.31 8.47
CA LEU A 387 -8.85 25.06 9.83
C LEU A 387 -9.60 25.89 10.86
N HIS A 388 -9.88 27.15 10.58
CA HIS A 388 -10.73 28.00 11.45
C HIS A 388 -12.08 27.36 11.72
N ALA A 389 -12.73 26.88 10.67
CA ALA A 389 -14.02 26.24 10.78
C ALA A 389 -13.95 24.84 11.45
N LEU A 390 -12.80 24.18 11.40
CA LEU A 390 -12.52 22.93 12.11
C LEU A 390 -12.09 23.15 13.58
N SER A 391 -12.38 24.33 14.13
CA SER A 391 -12.01 24.76 15.49
C SER A 391 -10.51 24.69 15.78
N MET A 392 -9.73 25.07 14.82
CA MET A 392 -8.29 25.31 14.94
C MET A 392 -7.98 26.78 14.56
N PRO A 393 -8.61 27.77 15.22
CA PRO A 393 -8.51 29.17 14.81
C PRO A 393 -7.10 29.74 14.95
N ASP A 394 -6.29 29.17 15.83
CA ASP A 394 -4.92 29.59 16.09
C ASP A 394 -3.89 28.84 15.24
N ALA A 395 -4.32 27.77 14.56
CA ALA A 395 -3.44 26.98 13.72
C ALA A 395 -3.28 27.64 12.34
N THR A 396 -2.06 27.64 11.84
CA THR A 396 -1.75 28.19 10.52
C THR A 396 -0.88 27.21 9.74
N LEU A 397 -1.32 26.86 8.53
CA LEU A 397 -0.51 26.15 7.55
C LEU A 397 0.33 27.15 6.76
N HIS A 398 1.61 26.90 6.72
CA HIS A 398 2.57 27.58 5.85
C HIS A 398 3.06 26.59 4.79
N ILE A 399 3.18 27.06 3.55
CA ILE A 399 3.75 26.28 2.45
C ILE A 399 4.95 27.05 1.92
N ASP A 400 6.12 26.56 2.28
CA ASP A 400 7.39 27.20 1.92
C ASP A 400 7.95 26.61 0.63
N CYS A 401 8.36 27.48 -0.29
CA CYS A 401 9.09 27.13 -1.50
C CYS A 401 10.55 27.57 -1.33
N GLU A 402 11.40 26.68 -0.83
CA GLU A 402 12.80 26.96 -0.54
C GLU A 402 13.65 26.72 -1.79
N ARG A 403 14.45 27.71 -2.20
CA ARG A 403 15.29 27.61 -3.40
C ARG A 403 16.37 26.54 -3.24
N THR A 404 16.52 25.73 -4.27
CA THR A 404 17.56 24.70 -4.36
C THR A 404 18.28 24.81 -5.72
N LYS A 405 19.26 23.92 -5.94
CA LYS A 405 19.83 23.75 -7.28
C LYS A 405 18.75 23.21 -8.22
N PRO A 406 18.81 23.61 -9.52
CA PRO A 406 17.91 23.06 -10.52
C PRO A 406 17.95 21.52 -10.54
N THR A 407 16.78 20.91 -10.51
CA THR A 407 16.55 19.46 -10.63
C THR A 407 15.56 19.22 -11.76
N SER A 408 15.32 17.97 -12.14
CA SER A 408 14.25 17.62 -13.11
C SER A 408 12.84 18.05 -12.67
N ASN A 409 12.66 18.42 -11.41
CA ASN A 409 11.36 18.76 -10.82
C ASN A 409 11.22 20.24 -10.42
N GLY A 410 12.17 21.08 -10.76
CA GLY A 410 12.15 22.51 -10.41
C GLY A 410 13.41 22.98 -9.69
N CYS A 411 13.36 24.22 -9.23
CA CYS A 411 14.46 24.91 -8.55
C CYS A 411 14.17 25.15 -7.07
N GLU A 412 13.20 24.45 -6.49
CA GLU A 412 12.79 24.60 -5.09
C GLU A 412 12.34 23.28 -4.48
N THR A 413 12.49 23.20 -3.16
CA THR A 413 11.85 22.22 -2.29
C THR A 413 10.56 22.83 -1.75
N VAL A 414 9.48 22.05 -1.76
CA VAL A 414 8.19 22.47 -1.21
C VAL A 414 8.00 21.78 0.13
N VAL A 415 7.81 22.57 1.19
CA VAL A 415 7.65 22.06 2.55
C VAL A 415 6.39 22.65 3.18
N PHE A 416 5.48 21.77 3.61
CA PHE A 416 4.30 22.14 4.36
C PHE A 416 4.62 22.13 5.85
N ARG A 417 4.37 23.27 6.52
CA ARG A 417 4.63 23.47 7.95
C ARG A 417 3.34 23.86 8.65
N LEU A 418 3.07 23.23 9.76
CA LEU A 418 1.96 23.57 10.64
C LEU A 418 2.50 24.37 11.84
N GLN A 419 1.92 25.51 12.08
CA GLN A 419 2.06 26.30 13.31
C GLN A 419 0.77 26.12 14.12
N PRO A 420 0.77 25.36 15.25
CA PRO A 420 -0.45 25.06 15.99
C PRO A 420 -1.08 26.27 16.66
N HIS A 421 -0.28 27.25 17.05
CA HIS A 421 -0.71 28.53 17.65
C HIS A 421 0.39 29.60 17.46
N PRO A 422 0.07 30.91 17.58
CA PRO A 422 0.99 32.00 17.23
C PRO A 422 2.34 32.01 17.98
N HIS A 423 2.40 31.36 19.13
CA HIS A 423 3.62 31.27 19.93
C HIS A 423 4.41 29.97 19.74
N ALA A 424 3.93 29.04 18.92
CA ALA A 424 4.65 27.82 18.59
C ALA A 424 5.47 28.01 17.32
N PRO A 425 6.61 27.31 17.18
CA PRO A 425 7.32 27.28 15.91
C PRO A 425 6.53 26.49 14.86
N ALA A 426 6.56 26.96 13.60
CA ALA A 426 6.06 26.20 12.47
C ALA A 426 6.95 24.96 12.24
N ARG A 427 6.37 23.76 12.23
CA ARG A 427 7.07 22.48 12.05
C ARG A 427 6.56 21.75 10.82
N PRO A 428 7.39 20.94 10.17
CA PRO A 428 6.93 20.08 9.07
C PRO A 428 5.71 19.25 9.47
N LEU A 429 4.78 19.08 8.55
CA LEU A 429 3.59 18.23 8.75
C LEU A 429 4.01 16.84 9.27
N GLY A 430 3.30 16.36 10.28
CA GLY A 430 3.62 15.09 10.95
C GLY A 430 4.56 15.21 12.15
N GLN A 431 5.11 16.41 12.44
CA GLN A 431 5.95 16.63 13.62
C GLN A 431 5.24 17.55 14.62
N GLY A 432 4.75 16.99 15.72
CA GLY A 432 4.29 17.77 16.89
C GLY A 432 2.81 18.12 16.91
N ALA A 433 1.99 17.69 15.97
CA ALA A 433 0.53 17.76 16.05
C ALA A 433 -0.02 16.49 16.74
N SER A 434 -1.13 16.64 17.47
CA SER A 434 -1.89 15.47 17.96
C SER A 434 -2.55 14.73 16.77
N GLY A 435 -2.86 13.44 16.94
CA GLY A 435 -3.50 12.64 15.87
C GLY A 435 -4.77 13.31 15.33
N GLY A 436 -5.65 13.81 16.21
CA GLY A 436 -6.87 14.50 15.80
C GLY A 436 -6.63 15.85 15.12
N GLU A 437 -5.64 16.65 15.56
CA GLU A 437 -5.26 17.88 14.86
C GLU A 437 -4.77 17.59 13.45
N LEU A 438 -3.91 16.59 13.34
CA LEU A 438 -3.35 16.20 12.07
C LEU A 438 -4.43 15.69 11.10
N SER A 439 -5.38 14.86 11.58
CA SER A 439 -6.51 14.39 10.76
C SER A 439 -7.39 15.55 10.26
N ARG A 440 -7.59 16.60 11.07
CA ARG A 440 -8.32 17.81 10.66
C ARG A 440 -7.55 18.64 9.63
N VAL A 441 -6.24 18.79 9.80
CA VAL A 441 -5.37 19.45 8.80
C VAL A 441 -5.41 18.69 7.48
N MET A 442 -5.37 17.36 7.53
CA MET A 442 -5.49 16.53 6.34
C MET A 442 -6.85 16.66 5.68
N LEU A 443 -7.95 16.69 6.46
CA LEU A 443 -9.28 16.96 5.91
C LEU A 443 -9.34 18.32 5.19
N ALA A 444 -8.79 19.38 5.80
CA ALA A 444 -8.73 20.69 5.17
C ALA A 444 -7.92 20.68 3.87
N LEU A 445 -6.76 20.00 3.86
CA LEU A 445 -5.95 19.82 2.67
C LEU A 445 -6.69 19.04 1.57
N GLU A 446 -7.33 17.92 1.90
CA GLU A 446 -8.06 17.10 0.94
C GLU A 446 -9.29 17.83 0.34
N LEU A 447 -9.96 18.68 1.13
CA LEU A 447 -11.02 19.54 0.62
C LEU A 447 -10.54 20.54 -0.44
N MET A 448 -9.32 21.05 -0.28
CA MET A 448 -8.71 21.98 -1.22
C MET A 448 -8.09 21.29 -2.43
N LEU A 449 -7.44 20.14 -2.21
CA LEU A 449 -6.78 19.35 -3.26
C LEU A 449 -7.77 18.48 -4.04
N GLY A 450 -8.91 18.14 -3.45
CA GLY A 450 -9.87 17.14 -3.93
C GLY A 450 -10.60 17.43 -5.24
N ARG A 451 -10.18 18.42 -6.01
CA ARG A 451 -10.76 18.72 -7.33
C ARG A 451 -10.20 17.87 -8.48
N THR A 452 -9.16 17.06 -8.26
CA THR A 452 -8.35 16.51 -9.35
C THR A 452 -8.38 14.99 -9.51
N GLU A 453 -8.76 14.17 -8.49
CA GLU A 453 -8.76 12.70 -8.60
C GLU A 453 -10.10 12.09 -8.15
N ALA A 454 -10.90 11.58 -9.09
CA ALA A 454 -12.28 11.16 -8.87
C ALA A 454 -12.50 9.78 -8.19
N SER A 455 -11.45 9.00 -7.86
CA SER A 455 -11.60 7.59 -7.46
C SER A 455 -10.90 7.17 -6.17
N SER A 456 -10.55 8.11 -5.28
CA SER A 456 -9.87 7.78 -4.03
C SER A 456 -10.87 7.57 -2.88
N THR A 457 -10.59 6.57 -2.03
CA THR A 457 -11.27 6.40 -0.74
C THR A 457 -10.44 7.04 0.35
N PHE A 458 -11.05 7.89 1.16
CA PHE A 458 -10.42 8.48 2.33
C PHE A 458 -10.96 7.84 3.61
N ILE A 459 -10.06 7.50 4.51
CA ILE A 459 -10.39 6.94 5.82
C ILE A 459 -9.84 7.88 6.88
N PHE A 460 -10.72 8.38 7.75
CA PHE A 460 -10.35 9.26 8.85
C PHE A 460 -10.53 8.55 10.19
N ASP A 461 -9.45 8.49 10.96
CA ASP A 461 -9.46 8.05 12.34
C ASP A 461 -9.09 9.20 13.28
N GLU A 462 -9.66 9.16 14.48
CA GLU A 462 -9.42 10.16 15.53
C GLU A 462 -9.66 11.63 15.15
N ILE A 463 -10.36 11.89 14.02
CA ILE A 463 -10.62 13.25 13.55
C ILE A 463 -11.44 14.06 14.57
N ASP A 464 -12.19 13.37 15.40
CA ASP A 464 -13.05 13.89 16.45
C ASP A 464 -12.36 13.92 17.84
N ALA A 465 -11.05 13.62 17.92
CA ALA A 465 -10.31 13.68 19.17
C ALA A 465 -10.19 15.12 19.69
N GLY A 466 -10.63 15.30 20.94
CA GLY A 466 -10.54 16.59 21.63
C GLY A 466 -11.55 17.65 21.19
N ILE A 467 -12.56 17.26 20.38
CA ILE A 467 -13.62 18.18 19.96
C ILE A 467 -15.00 17.71 20.42
N GLY A 468 -16.01 18.58 20.33
CA GLY A 468 -17.40 18.28 20.64
C GLY A 468 -18.32 19.45 20.23
N GLY A 469 -19.61 19.29 20.47
CA GLY A 469 -20.59 20.33 20.22
C GLY A 469 -20.62 20.83 18.75
N GLN A 470 -20.50 22.13 18.57
CA GLN A 470 -20.57 22.76 17.25
C GLN A 470 -19.42 22.35 16.34
N THR A 471 -18.21 22.20 16.89
CA THR A 471 -17.03 21.76 16.14
C THR A 471 -17.23 20.39 15.49
N ALA A 472 -17.81 19.45 16.23
CA ALA A 472 -18.11 18.12 15.70
C ALA A 472 -19.11 18.20 14.53
N THR A 473 -20.06 19.10 14.58
CA THR A 473 -21.00 19.37 13.49
C THR A 473 -20.29 19.92 12.26
N GLU A 474 -19.36 20.86 12.46
CA GLU A 474 -18.57 21.45 11.39
C GLU A 474 -17.64 20.42 10.71
N VAL A 475 -17.01 19.53 11.50
CA VAL A 475 -16.22 18.40 10.98
C VAL A 475 -17.11 17.47 10.15
N GLY A 476 -18.30 17.11 10.68
CA GLY A 476 -19.25 16.26 9.97
C GLY A 476 -19.69 16.86 8.62
N ALA A 477 -19.98 18.16 8.58
CA ALA A 477 -20.36 18.86 7.35
C ALA A 477 -19.23 18.84 6.30
N ARG A 478 -17.97 18.98 6.72
CA ARG A 478 -16.82 18.95 5.81
C ARG A 478 -16.53 17.55 5.30
N LEU A 479 -16.62 16.53 6.14
CA LEU A 479 -16.56 15.14 5.72
C LEU A 479 -17.65 14.83 4.69
N LYS A 480 -18.87 15.33 4.93
CA LYS A 480 -19.99 15.19 3.99
C LYS A 480 -19.71 15.88 2.66
N ARG A 481 -19.12 17.09 2.69
CA ARG A 481 -18.73 17.83 1.48
C ARG A 481 -17.66 17.07 0.69
N LEU A 482 -16.65 16.52 1.36
CA LEU A 482 -15.62 15.67 0.73
C LEU A 482 -16.27 14.43 0.10
N ALA A 483 -17.26 13.85 0.76
CA ALA A 483 -17.95 12.65 0.35
C ALA A 483 -18.89 12.83 -0.86
N GLN A 484 -19.14 14.05 -1.32
CA GLN A 484 -19.94 14.31 -2.53
C GLN A 484 -19.27 13.79 -3.82
N SER A 485 -17.95 13.72 -3.83
CA SER A 485 -17.17 13.28 -5.00
C SER A 485 -16.32 12.05 -4.72
N ARG A 486 -16.32 11.55 -3.50
CA ARG A 486 -15.41 10.51 -3.03
C ARG A 486 -16.06 9.60 -2.01
N GLN A 487 -15.52 8.40 -1.85
CA GLN A 487 -15.89 7.56 -0.72
C GLN A 487 -15.10 8.00 0.51
N VAL A 488 -15.80 8.32 1.60
CA VAL A 488 -15.18 8.73 2.86
C VAL A 488 -15.65 7.81 3.97
N ILE A 489 -14.72 7.15 4.66
CA ILE A 489 -14.99 6.31 5.82
C ILE A 489 -14.46 7.04 7.04
N VAL A 490 -15.30 7.26 8.05
CA VAL A 490 -14.88 7.91 9.30
C VAL A 490 -15.19 7.03 10.50
N VAL A 491 -14.19 6.82 11.33
CA VAL A 491 -14.36 6.20 12.65
C VAL A 491 -14.58 7.32 13.66
N THR A 492 -15.74 7.34 14.33
CA THR A 492 -16.09 8.42 15.25
C THR A 492 -16.79 7.90 16.51
N HIS A 493 -16.64 8.64 17.59
CA HIS A 493 -17.40 8.45 18.82
C HIS A 493 -18.43 9.56 19.06
N LEU A 494 -18.49 10.57 18.17
CA LEU A 494 -19.38 11.72 18.30
C LEU A 494 -20.64 11.56 17.42
N ALA A 495 -21.82 11.64 18.05
CA ALA A 495 -23.11 11.56 17.38
C ALA A 495 -23.28 12.68 16.34
N GLN A 496 -22.71 13.87 16.57
CA GLN A 496 -22.75 15.02 15.67
C GLN A 496 -22.07 14.72 14.33
N VAL A 497 -20.91 14.02 14.35
CA VAL A 497 -20.24 13.57 13.13
C VAL A 497 -21.03 12.44 12.47
N ALA A 498 -21.48 11.46 13.28
CA ALA A 498 -22.20 10.29 12.81
C ALA A 498 -23.54 10.64 12.12
N ALA A 499 -24.16 11.76 12.47
CA ALA A 499 -25.40 12.22 11.88
C ALA A 499 -25.29 12.56 10.37
N PHE A 500 -24.10 12.92 9.88
CA PHE A 500 -23.89 13.28 8.47
C PHE A 500 -23.69 12.07 7.55
N GLY A 501 -23.47 10.85 8.10
CA GLY A 501 -23.23 9.65 7.30
C GLY A 501 -24.38 9.29 6.36
N ASP A 502 -24.05 8.89 5.14
CA ASP A 502 -24.99 8.26 4.21
C ASP A 502 -25.25 6.81 4.64
N GLN A 503 -24.21 6.14 5.06
CA GLN A 503 -24.24 4.80 5.65
C GLN A 503 -23.71 4.86 7.09
N HIS A 504 -24.37 4.14 8.00
CA HIS A 504 -23.95 4.08 9.40
C HIS A 504 -23.76 2.63 9.83
N LEU A 505 -22.51 2.27 10.08
CA LEU A 505 -22.07 0.95 10.52
C LEU A 505 -21.79 0.95 12.02
N VAL A 506 -22.37 0.04 12.76
CA VAL A 506 -22.15 -0.11 14.21
C VAL A 506 -21.41 -1.40 14.48
N ILE A 507 -20.31 -1.27 15.21
CA ILE A 507 -19.50 -2.39 15.67
C ILE A 507 -19.96 -2.75 17.08
N GLU A 508 -20.57 -3.91 17.22
CA GLU A 508 -21.11 -4.44 18.48
C GLU A 508 -20.31 -5.67 18.95
N LYS A 509 -20.11 -5.77 20.25
CA LYS A 509 -19.52 -6.94 20.86
C LYS A 509 -20.60 -7.77 21.54
N ASN A 510 -20.88 -8.97 21.00
CA ASN A 510 -21.84 -9.91 21.56
C ASN A 510 -21.12 -11.23 21.93
N ASP A 511 -21.19 -11.64 23.20
CA ASP A 511 -20.66 -12.91 23.71
C ASP A 511 -19.22 -13.24 23.27
N GLY A 512 -18.36 -12.22 23.23
CA GLY A 512 -16.94 -12.37 22.83
C GLY A 512 -16.69 -12.35 21.33
N THR A 513 -17.74 -12.22 20.49
CA THR A 513 -17.63 -12.01 19.03
C THR A 513 -17.99 -10.58 18.66
N THR A 514 -17.26 -10.02 17.70
CA THR A 514 -17.55 -8.69 17.14
C THR A 514 -18.38 -8.87 15.88
N LYS A 515 -19.49 -8.13 15.79
CA LYS A 515 -20.34 -8.06 14.60
C LYS A 515 -20.41 -6.64 14.11
N VAL A 516 -20.46 -6.48 12.79
CA VAL A 516 -20.73 -5.18 12.14
C VAL A 516 -22.16 -5.21 11.63
N ARG A 517 -22.91 -4.15 11.91
CA ARG A 517 -24.30 -4.03 11.51
C ARG A 517 -24.57 -2.64 10.96
N GLU A 518 -25.18 -2.57 9.80
CA GLU A 518 -25.71 -1.32 9.28
C GLU A 518 -26.97 -0.92 10.05
N VAL A 519 -27.07 0.35 10.41
CA VAL A 519 -28.23 0.93 11.09
C VAL A 519 -28.86 2.05 10.28
N SER A 520 -30.18 2.01 10.17
CA SER A 520 -30.99 3.02 9.48
C SER A 520 -32.27 3.34 10.27
N GLY A 521 -32.92 4.44 9.93
CA GLY A 521 -34.20 4.85 10.55
C GLY A 521 -34.15 4.88 12.07
N ALA A 522 -35.09 4.20 12.73
CA ALA A 522 -35.22 4.16 14.18
C ALA A 522 -33.99 3.53 14.89
N ASN A 523 -33.30 2.57 14.23
CA ASN A 523 -32.08 1.96 14.80
C ASN A 523 -30.92 2.96 14.79
N ARG A 524 -30.82 3.80 13.76
CA ARG A 524 -29.83 4.88 13.72
C ARG A 524 -30.10 5.95 14.77
N GLU A 525 -31.35 6.33 14.98
CA GLU A 525 -31.73 7.25 16.08
C GLU A 525 -31.39 6.66 17.44
N ALA A 526 -31.62 5.37 17.65
CA ALA A 526 -31.27 4.68 18.90
C ALA A 526 -29.76 4.66 19.14
N GLU A 527 -28.96 4.39 18.12
CA GLU A 527 -27.50 4.43 18.20
C GLU A 527 -26.98 5.84 18.50
N LEU A 528 -27.44 6.86 17.80
CA LEU A 528 -27.07 8.25 18.09
C LEU A 528 -27.47 8.66 19.51
N THR A 529 -28.64 8.19 19.99
CA THR A 529 -29.06 8.41 21.37
C THR A 529 -28.09 7.78 22.36
N ARG A 530 -27.65 6.53 22.12
CA ARG A 530 -26.63 5.84 22.92
C ARG A 530 -25.29 6.61 22.92
N MET A 531 -24.83 7.06 21.76
CA MET A 531 -23.60 7.84 21.60
C MET A 531 -23.62 9.14 22.40
N MET A 532 -24.76 9.77 22.56
CA MET A 532 -24.97 10.95 23.39
C MET A 532 -25.12 10.66 24.90
N GLY A 533 -24.99 9.39 25.32
CA GLY A 533 -25.16 8.98 26.72
C GLY A 533 -26.63 8.98 27.18
N GLY A 534 -27.59 9.03 26.23
CA GLY A 534 -29.01 8.98 26.50
C GLY A 534 -29.56 7.55 26.54
N ASP A 535 -30.65 7.34 27.29
CA ASP A 535 -31.40 6.08 27.23
C ASP A 535 -32.16 6.00 25.89
N PRO A 536 -31.91 4.98 25.04
CA PRO A 536 -32.60 4.78 23.78
C PRO A 536 -34.13 4.64 23.91
N HIS A 537 -34.64 4.33 25.10
CA HIS A 537 -36.05 4.22 25.39
C HIS A 537 -36.69 5.56 25.82
N SER A 538 -35.88 6.58 26.14
CA SER A 538 -36.35 7.92 26.51
C SER A 538 -36.83 8.70 25.29
N ALA A 539 -38.11 9.14 25.31
CA ALA A 539 -38.68 9.97 24.25
C ALA A 539 -37.97 11.34 24.11
N ALA A 540 -37.41 11.88 25.19
CA ALA A 540 -36.66 13.13 25.15
C ALA A 540 -35.28 12.95 24.47
N ALA A 541 -34.57 11.86 24.81
CA ALA A 541 -33.28 11.56 24.23
C ALA A 541 -33.40 11.25 22.72
N ARG A 542 -34.42 10.49 22.30
CA ARG A 542 -34.70 10.25 20.88
C ARG A 542 -35.02 11.53 20.10
N ARG A 543 -35.82 12.43 20.68
CA ARG A 543 -36.11 13.74 20.05
C ARG A 543 -34.85 14.55 19.84
N HIS A 544 -33.89 14.49 20.77
CA HIS A 544 -32.61 15.16 20.60
C HIS A 544 -31.78 14.51 19.47
N ALA A 545 -31.75 13.19 19.36
CA ALA A 545 -31.08 12.48 18.25
C ALA A 545 -31.74 12.83 16.90
N SER A 546 -33.06 12.86 16.82
CA SER A 546 -33.80 13.29 15.61
C SER A 546 -33.49 14.76 15.23
N GLN A 547 -33.32 15.64 16.20
CA GLN A 547 -32.91 17.04 15.94
C GLN A 547 -31.49 17.12 15.38
N VAL A 548 -30.56 16.34 15.91
CA VAL A 548 -29.19 16.29 15.39
C VAL A 548 -29.15 15.78 13.95
N LEU A 549 -29.92 14.72 13.63
CA LEU A 549 -30.09 14.22 12.27
C LEU A 549 -30.72 15.28 11.32
N ALA A 550 -31.77 15.94 11.75
CA ALA A 550 -32.42 16.97 10.94
C ALA A 550 -31.51 18.17 10.67
N SER A 551 -30.69 18.55 11.67
CA SER A 551 -29.70 19.62 11.52
C SER A 551 -28.59 19.22 10.52
N ALA A 552 -28.11 17.97 10.56
CA ALA A 552 -27.12 17.46 9.62
C ALA A 552 -27.65 17.46 8.18
N VAL A 553 -28.90 17.03 7.96
CA VAL A 553 -29.55 17.06 6.62
C VAL A 553 -29.66 18.50 6.09
N SER A 554 -30.07 19.44 6.93
CA SER A 554 -30.21 20.85 6.49
C SER A 554 -28.87 21.48 6.12
N GLN A 555 -27.79 21.16 6.84
CA GLN A 555 -26.43 21.64 6.55
C GLN A 555 -25.78 20.95 5.35
N SER A 556 -26.25 19.78 4.97
CA SER A 556 -25.73 19.05 3.80
C SER A 556 -26.31 19.55 2.47
N GLN A 557 -27.40 20.35 2.52
CA GLN A 557 -28.08 20.87 1.34
C GLN A 557 -27.74 22.35 1.01
N GLY A 558 -27.04 23.03 1.87
CA GLY A 558 -26.53 24.40 1.69
C GLY A 558 -25.04 24.43 1.40
#